data_81ec17e9605718e7b0390036e186cd41
#
_entry.id   81ec17e9605718e7b0390036e186cd41
#
_cell.length_a   1.000
_cell.length_b   1.000
_cell.length_c   1.000
_cell.angle_alpha   90.00
_cell.angle_beta   90.00
_cell.angle_gamma   90.00
#
_symmetry.space_group_name_H-M   'P 1'
#
loop_
_entity.id
_entity.type
_entity.pdbx_description
1 polymer ?
#
loop_
_entity_poly.entity_id
_entity_poly.type
_entity_poly.pdbx_seq_one_letter_code
_entity_poly.pdbx_strand_id
1 'polypeptide(L)'
;KKFEYLKGGKLSYKELENLPVMCLEGSTSTRKYVEDYLAERGTFVRPEFELATSDMLIQFAVRNLGVASVVSDFAEKYIENGELFILKFDKAIPEREFCIVSNERAPMSAAAEKLYDFLLVP
;
A
#
# COMPACT_ATOMS: atom_id res chain seq x y z
N LYS A 1 -12.25 -4.80 15.22
CA LYS A 1 -13.62 -4.82 15.79
C LYS A 1 -14.44 -3.59 15.41
N LYS A 2 -13.88 -2.37 15.53
CA LYS A 2 -14.58 -1.13 15.17
C LYS A 2 -15.04 -1.08 13.71
N PHE A 3 -14.27 -1.69 12.80
CA PHE A 3 -14.52 -1.67 11.35
C PHE A 3 -14.99 -3.02 10.80
N GLU A 4 -15.36 -3.98 11.65
CA GLU A 4 -15.81 -5.30 11.22
C GLU A 4 -17.06 -5.28 10.33
N TYR A 5 -17.87 -4.24 10.44
CA TYR A 5 -19.03 -4.06 9.57
C TYR A 5 -18.67 -3.90 8.08
N LEU A 6 -17.41 -3.56 7.78
CA LEU A 6 -16.91 -3.45 6.41
C LEU A 6 -16.39 -4.78 5.84
N LYS A 7 -16.25 -5.79 6.71
CA LYS A 7 -15.71 -7.09 6.33
C LYS A 7 -16.70 -7.86 5.46
N GLY A 8 -16.20 -8.38 4.35
CA GLY A 8 -16.99 -9.24 3.47
C GLY A 8 -17.90 -8.52 2.47
N GLY A 9 -18.08 -7.21 2.62
CA GLY A 9 -18.79 -6.39 1.64
C GLY A 9 -17.86 -5.84 0.56
N LYS A 10 -18.44 -5.41 -0.56
CA LYS A 10 -17.72 -4.62 -1.57
C LYS A 10 -18.02 -3.15 -1.37
N LEU A 11 -16.97 -2.34 -1.35
CA LEU A 11 -17.03 -0.89 -1.19
C LEU A 11 -16.80 -0.21 -2.54
N SER A 12 -17.40 0.95 -2.73
CA SER A 12 -16.95 1.88 -3.76
C SER A 12 -15.78 2.70 -3.22
N TYR A 13 -14.92 3.19 -4.09
CA TYR A 13 -13.82 4.06 -3.67
C TYR A 13 -14.33 5.34 -3.00
N LYS A 14 -15.47 5.83 -3.42
CA LYS A 14 -16.09 7.03 -2.85
C LYS A 14 -16.39 6.91 -1.35
N GLU A 15 -16.69 5.71 -0.89
CA GLU A 15 -16.93 5.44 0.55
C GLU A 15 -15.68 5.66 1.40
N LEU A 16 -14.47 5.59 0.81
CA LEU A 16 -13.22 5.89 1.52
C LEU A 16 -13.17 7.33 2.03
N GLU A 17 -13.85 8.27 1.39
CA GLU A 17 -13.87 9.67 1.82
C GLU A 17 -14.52 9.87 3.19
N ASN A 18 -15.33 8.91 3.62
CA ASN A 18 -16.04 8.92 4.90
C ASN A 18 -15.38 8.04 5.97
N LEU A 19 -14.26 7.41 5.65
CA LEU A 19 -13.52 6.55 6.58
C LEU A 19 -12.25 7.26 7.07
N PRO A 20 -11.79 6.94 8.29
CA PRO A 20 -10.51 7.45 8.80
C PRO A 20 -9.34 6.74 8.11
N VAL A 21 -8.99 7.20 6.91
CA VAL A 21 -7.91 6.61 6.12
C VAL A 21 -6.56 7.10 6.63
N MET A 22 -5.63 6.19 6.76
CA MET A 22 -4.25 6.44 7.17
C MET A 22 -3.32 6.09 6.00
N CYS A 23 -2.40 7.00 5.69
CA CYS A 23 -1.51 6.88 4.54
C CYS A 23 -0.05 7.12 4.95
N LEU A 24 0.86 6.69 4.09
CA LEU A 24 2.24 7.15 4.15
C LEU A 24 2.32 8.65 3.85
N GLU A 25 3.41 9.27 4.26
CA GLU A 25 3.71 10.67 3.96
C GLU A 25 3.65 10.95 2.45
N GLY A 26 3.25 12.17 2.08
CA GLY A 26 2.94 12.56 0.71
C GLY A 26 4.09 12.47 -0.29
N SER A 27 5.34 12.41 0.18
CA SER A 27 6.53 12.28 -0.67
C SER A 27 6.78 10.86 -1.18
N THR A 28 6.06 9.85 -0.69
CA THR A 28 6.26 8.47 -1.09
C THR A 28 5.61 8.16 -2.44
N SER A 29 6.28 7.32 -3.24
CA SER A 29 5.75 6.86 -4.52
C SER A 29 4.48 6.03 -4.36
N THR A 30 4.38 5.26 -3.30
CA THR A 30 3.18 4.46 -2.98
C THR A 30 1.97 5.34 -2.75
N ARG A 31 2.13 6.39 -1.94
CA ARG A 31 1.05 7.35 -1.70
C ARG A 31 0.59 8.03 -2.99
N LYS A 32 1.54 8.53 -3.78
CA LYS A 32 1.23 9.18 -5.05
C LYS A 32 0.48 8.24 -6.00
N TYR A 33 0.91 7.01 -6.11
CA TYR A 33 0.25 6.01 -6.96
C TYR A 33 -1.22 5.80 -6.59
N VAL A 34 -1.50 5.62 -5.31
CA VAL A 34 -2.87 5.41 -4.81
C VAL A 34 -3.72 6.67 -5.00
N GLU A 35 -3.19 7.84 -4.66
CA GLU A 35 -3.91 9.11 -4.83
C GLU A 35 -4.26 9.38 -6.29
N ASP A 36 -3.32 9.18 -7.21
CA ASP A 36 -3.54 9.38 -8.64
C ASP A 36 -4.61 8.41 -9.16
N TYR A 37 -4.55 7.15 -8.75
CA TYR A 37 -5.54 6.14 -9.12
C TYR A 37 -6.95 6.51 -8.65
N LEU A 38 -7.08 6.96 -7.40
CA LEU A 38 -8.36 7.36 -6.83
C LEU A 38 -8.87 8.66 -7.46
N ALA A 39 -8.00 9.63 -7.70
CA ALA A 39 -8.35 10.91 -8.30
C ALA A 39 -8.92 10.75 -9.72
N GLU A 40 -8.35 9.87 -10.53
CA GLU A 40 -8.88 9.53 -11.85
C GLU A 40 -10.32 8.99 -11.80
N ARG A 41 -10.73 8.48 -10.66
CA ARG A 41 -12.08 7.95 -10.40
C ARG A 41 -12.96 8.89 -9.56
N GLY A 42 -12.53 10.14 -9.40
CA GLY A 42 -13.29 11.15 -8.69
C GLY A 42 -13.29 11.00 -7.17
N THR A 43 -12.33 10.25 -6.62
CA THR A 43 -12.21 10.02 -5.18
C THR A 43 -11.00 10.76 -4.61
N PHE A 44 -11.24 11.62 -3.61
CA PHE A 44 -10.22 12.44 -2.97
C PHE A 44 -10.25 12.18 -1.46
N VAL A 45 -9.30 11.41 -0.98
CA VAL A 45 -9.22 11.02 0.42
C VAL A 45 -8.39 12.04 1.19
N ARG A 46 -8.94 12.51 2.31
CA ARG A 46 -8.16 13.27 3.30
C ARG A 46 -7.68 12.29 4.37
N PRO A 47 -6.38 12.06 4.49
CA PRO A 47 -5.88 11.14 5.50
C PRO A 47 -6.11 11.68 6.91
N GLU A 48 -6.57 10.81 7.80
CA GLU A 48 -6.66 11.07 9.24
C GLU A 48 -5.26 11.11 9.87
N PHE A 49 -4.40 10.20 9.44
CA PHE A 49 -2.99 10.12 9.84
C PHE A 49 -2.09 9.97 8.62
N GLU A 50 -1.00 10.69 8.64
CA GLU A 50 0.12 10.51 7.71
C GLU A 50 1.33 10.01 8.51
N LEU A 51 1.82 8.82 8.16
CA LEU A 51 2.87 8.13 8.90
C LEU A 51 4.07 7.86 8.01
N ALA A 52 5.24 7.78 8.62
CA ALA A 52 6.50 7.64 7.89
C ALA A 52 6.74 6.23 7.34
N THR A 53 6.19 5.19 8.00
CA THR A 53 6.47 3.79 7.65
C THR A 53 5.20 2.95 7.55
N SER A 54 5.27 1.89 6.73
CA SER A 54 4.20 0.90 6.61
C SER A 54 3.96 0.16 7.93
N ASP A 55 5.01 -0.10 8.70
CA ASP A 55 4.89 -0.75 10.01
C ASP A 55 4.03 0.07 10.98
N MET A 56 4.22 1.37 11.01
CA MET A 56 3.39 2.26 11.84
C MET A 56 1.92 2.22 11.40
N LEU A 57 1.67 2.25 10.09
CA LEU A 57 0.31 2.15 9.54
C LEU A 57 -0.36 0.85 9.96
N ILE A 58 0.35 -0.27 9.85
CA ILE A 58 -0.15 -1.60 10.25
C ILE A 58 -0.46 -1.62 11.74
N GLN A 59 0.43 -1.13 12.58
CA GLN A 59 0.22 -1.10 14.03
C GLN A 59 -0.97 -0.22 14.43
N PHE A 60 -1.19 0.87 13.74
CA PHE A 60 -2.36 1.73 13.96
C PHE A 60 -3.66 1.02 13.54
N ALA A 61 -3.63 0.31 12.41
CA ALA A 61 -4.78 -0.46 11.94
C ALA A 61 -5.13 -1.61 12.89
N VAL A 62 -4.13 -2.36 13.38
CA VAL A 62 -4.31 -3.42 14.38
C VAL A 62 -5.01 -2.89 15.64
N ARG A 63 -4.70 -1.65 16.03
CA ARG A 63 -5.32 -0.98 17.18
C ARG A 63 -6.67 -0.31 16.88
N ASN A 64 -7.25 -0.56 15.72
CA ASN A 64 -8.54 -0.01 15.29
C ASN A 64 -8.60 1.53 15.22
N LEU A 65 -7.48 2.16 14.88
CA LEU A 65 -7.41 3.63 14.75
C LEU A 65 -7.87 4.13 13.37
N GLY A 66 -7.91 3.26 12.38
CA GLY A 66 -8.35 3.62 11.04
C GLY A 66 -8.16 2.52 10.01
N VAL A 67 -8.31 2.92 8.76
CA VAL A 67 -8.11 2.10 7.57
C VAL A 67 -6.77 2.46 6.95
N ALA A 68 -5.84 1.52 6.91
CA ALA A 68 -4.50 1.77 6.40
C ALA A 68 -4.38 1.47 4.90
N SER A 69 -3.75 2.39 4.18
CA SER A 69 -3.33 2.19 2.78
C SER A 69 -1.87 1.75 2.78
N VAL A 70 -1.63 0.46 2.53
CA VAL A 70 -0.30 -0.16 2.54
C VAL A 70 -0.15 -1.13 1.37
N VAL A 71 1.09 -1.46 1.05
CA VAL A 71 1.38 -2.59 0.16
C VAL A 71 0.98 -3.88 0.88
N SER A 72 0.20 -4.72 0.22
CA SER A 72 -0.41 -5.92 0.82
C SER A 72 0.58 -6.88 1.47
N ASP A 73 1.73 -7.05 0.84
CA ASP A 73 2.78 -7.98 1.31
C ASP A 73 3.25 -7.65 2.74
N PHE A 74 3.30 -6.38 3.10
CA PHE A 74 3.70 -5.96 4.45
C PHE A 74 2.65 -6.30 5.52
N ALA A 75 1.39 -6.50 5.12
CA ALA A 75 0.30 -6.80 6.02
C ALA A 75 -0.07 -8.29 6.06
N GLU A 76 0.52 -9.11 5.19
CA GLU A 76 0.15 -10.52 4.98
C GLU A 76 0.06 -11.31 6.29
N LYS A 77 1.09 -11.26 7.11
CA LYS A 77 1.14 -11.95 8.39
C LYS A 77 -0.04 -11.59 9.32
N TYR A 78 -0.41 -10.32 9.36
CA TYR A 78 -1.50 -9.83 10.21
C TYR A 78 -2.88 -10.23 9.66
N ILE A 79 -2.97 -10.37 8.34
CA ILE A 79 -4.18 -10.86 7.68
C ILE A 79 -4.35 -12.36 7.94
N GLU A 80 -3.29 -13.15 7.80
CA GLU A 80 -3.29 -14.59 8.10
C GLU A 80 -3.64 -14.89 9.55
N ASN A 81 -3.15 -14.07 10.48
CA ASN A 81 -3.44 -14.21 11.91
C ASN A 81 -4.85 -13.70 12.29
N GLY A 82 -5.60 -13.12 11.36
CA GLY A 82 -6.92 -12.58 11.63
C GLY A 82 -6.94 -11.24 12.38
N GLU A 83 -5.78 -10.59 12.52
CA GLU A 83 -5.67 -9.27 13.17
C GLU A 83 -6.13 -8.13 12.27
N LEU A 84 -5.95 -8.30 10.96
CA LEU A 84 -6.39 -7.37 9.91
C LEU A 84 -7.22 -8.10 8.87
N PHE A 85 -8.03 -7.35 8.14
CA PHE A 85 -8.68 -7.83 6.93
C PHE A 85 -8.58 -6.79 5.82
N ILE A 86 -8.65 -7.25 4.58
CA ILE A 86 -8.58 -6.40 3.40
C ILE A 86 -9.97 -5.87 3.08
N LEU A 87 -10.07 -4.57 2.86
CA LEU A 87 -11.28 -3.98 2.28
C LEU A 87 -11.35 -4.34 0.79
N LYS A 88 -12.48 -4.85 0.38
CA LYS A 88 -12.72 -5.24 -1.01
C LYS A 88 -13.50 -4.15 -1.74
N PHE A 89 -13.04 -3.83 -2.93
CA PHE A 89 -13.70 -2.87 -3.82
C PHE A 89 -14.24 -3.60 -5.05
N ASP A 90 -15.17 -2.98 -5.76
CA ASP A 90 -15.71 -3.55 -7.00
C ASP A 90 -14.62 -3.77 -8.04
N LYS A 91 -13.61 -2.90 -8.05
CA LYS A 91 -12.40 -3.03 -8.87
C LYS A 91 -11.19 -2.76 -8.00
N ALA A 92 -10.31 -3.75 -7.90
CA ALA A 92 -9.07 -3.60 -7.13
C ALA A 92 -8.12 -2.55 -7.73
N ILE A 93 -7.35 -1.89 -6.86
CA ILE A 93 -6.22 -1.06 -7.30
C ILE A 93 -5.20 -1.98 -7.96
N PRO A 94 -4.74 -1.68 -9.20
CA PRO A 94 -3.79 -2.53 -9.90
C PRO A 94 -2.47 -2.68 -9.14
N GLU A 95 -1.87 -3.85 -9.26
CA GLU A 95 -0.54 -4.11 -8.73
C GLU A 95 0.50 -3.24 -9.44
N ARG A 96 1.57 -2.91 -8.73
CA ARG A 96 2.74 -2.24 -9.29
C ARG A 96 3.87 -3.23 -9.49
N GLU A 97 4.62 -2.99 -10.55
CA GLU A 97 5.84 -3.75 -10.80
C GLU A 97 7.06 -2.99 -10.25
N PHE A 98 7.98 -3.74 -9.67
CA PHE A 98 9.31 -3.24 -9.35
C PHE A 98 10.24 -3.58 -10.51
N CYS A 99 11.06 -2.62 -10.91
CA CYS A 99 12.03 -2.83 -11.98
C CYS A 99 13.42 -2.42 -11.51
N ILE A 100 14.42 -3.06 -12.13
CA ILE A 100 15.83 -2.70 -11.95
C ILE A 100 16.18 -1.75 -13.11
N VAL A 101 16.72 -0.59 -12.77
CA VAL A 101 17.20 0.37 -13.76
C VAL A 101 18.72 0.42 -13.68
N SER A 102 19.38 0.19 -14.81
CA SER A 102 20.83 0.27 -14.93
C SER A 102 21.23 1.21 -16.08
N ASN A 103 22.42 1.79 -15.96
CA ASN A 103 22.98 2.63 -17.02
C ASN A 103 23.92 1.80 -17.88
N GLU A 104 23.54 1.55 -19.13
CA GLU A 104 24.36 0.78 -20.09
C GLU A 104 25.73 1.40 -20.39
N ARG A 105 25.85 2.71 -20.18
CA ARG A 105 27.09 3.46 -20.44
C ARG A 105 28.05 3.50 -19.26
N ALA A 106 27.66 2.99 -18.11
CA ALA A 106 28.48 2.97 -16.91
C ALA A 106 28.60 1.54 -16.39
N PRO A 107 29.82 1.04 -16.17
CA PRO A 107 29.99 -0.30 -15.62
C PRO A 107 29.44 -0.35 -14.19
N MET A 108 28.78 -1.45 -13.86
CA MET A 108 28.37 -1.73 -12.49
C MET A 108 29.58 -2.13 -11.63
N SER A 109 29.53 -1.82 -10.34
CA SER A 109 30.49 -2.39 -9.39
C SER A 109 30.27 -3.90 -9.26
N ALA A 110 31.30 -4.63 -8.80
CA ALA A 110 31.17 -6.07 -8.57
C ALA A 110 30.04 -6.45 -7.62
N ALA A 111 29.79 -5.63 -6.60
CA ALA A 111 28.67 -5.82 -5.69
C ALA A 111 27.32 -5.60 -6.38
N ALA A 112 27.23 -4.58 -7.23
CA ALA A 112 25.99 -4.30 -7.98
C ALA A 112 25.69 -5.40 -9.00
N GLU A 113 26.70 -5.93 -9.68
CA GLU A 113 26.53 -7.07 -10.60
C GLU A 113 26.01 -8.30 -9.87
N LYS A 114 26.58 -8.63 -8.72
CA LYS A 114 26.11 -9.77 -7.91
C LYS A 114 24.67 -9.60 -7.47
N LEU A 115 24.28 -8.40 -7.03
CA LEU A 115 22.91 -8.11 -6.64
C LEU A 115 21.96 -8.22 -7.84
N TYR A 116 22.36 -7.67 -8.98
CA TYR A 116 21.61 -7.75 -10.23
C TYR A 116 21.34 -9.19 -10.63
N ASP A 117 22.41 -10.01 -10.67
CA ASP A 117 22.30 -11.44 -11.01
C ASP A 117 21.41 -12.19 -10.01
N PHE A 118 21.57 -11.90 -8.72
CA PHE A 118 20.76 -12.51 -7.67
C PHE A 118 19.25 -12.19 -7.82
N LEU A 119 18.91 -10.95 -8.15
CA LEU A 119 17.53 -10.52 -8.29
C LEU A 119 16.85 -11.03 -9.57
N LEU A 120 17.63 -11.30 -10.63
CA LEU A 120 17.11 -11.81 -11.89
C LEU A 120 17.06 -13.34 -11.97
N VAL A 121 17.64 -14.04 -11.02
CA VAL A 121 17.54 -15.50 -10.95
C VAL A 121 16.15 -15.88 -10.44
N PRO A 122 15.39 -16.69 -11.23
CA PRO A 122 14.08 -17.17 -10.82
C PRO A 122 14.10 -18.15 -9.64
#